data_dc69b535e38946dfa10311ae69f53d0e
#
_entry.id   dc69b535e38946dfa10311ae69f53d0e
#
_cell.length_a   1.000
_cell.length_b   1.000
_cell.length_c   1.000
_cell.angle_alpha   90.00
_cell.angle_beta   90.00
_cell.angle_gamma   90.00
#
_symmetry.space_group_name_H-M   'P 1'
#
loop_
_entity.id
_entity.type
_entity.pdbx_description
1 polymer ?
#
loop_
_entity_poly.entity_id
_entity_poly.type
_entity_poly.pdbx_seq_one_letter_code
_entity_poly.pdbx_strand_id
1 'polypeptide(L)'
;MTGRKLMVLFPGRNYSCDKPLLYYAGRVFKKRGYEILPIEYNTTLTGDKDDIPRLIEESYAYAEKILDNVDFSAYDDVVFVSKSIGTAVAGRASKKYEARIRHIYLTPVAESLIYMERGTCIVVAGKEDRLLPGHRLKIFCAKEDIALKQFEEVGHSLEHYEDMSKTFAILMVIIRLYKEF
;
A
#
# COMPACT_ATOMS: atom_id res chain seq x y z
N MET A 1 11.58 18.61 20.40
CA MET A 1 11.18 17.20 20.56
C MET A 1 10.78 16.70 19.18
N THR A 2 11.37 15.63 18.67
CA THR A 2 10.92 15.02 17.41
C THR A 2 9.58 14.37 17.69
N GLY A 3 8.53 14.81 16.99
CA GLY A 3 7.17 14.31 17.14
C GLY A 3 7.06 12.80 16.88
N ARG A 4 6.04 12.15 17.43
CA ARG A 4 5.79 10.71 17.21
C ARG A 4 5.35 10.46 15.77
N LYS A 5 5.78 9.35 15.19
CA LYS A 5 5.48 8.98 13.80
C LYS A 5 5.01 7.55 13.73
N LEU A 6 3.96 7.29 12.97
CA LEU A 6 3.38 5.96 12.80
C LEU A 6 3.41 5.54 11.33
N MET A 7 3.79 4.30 11.08
CA MET A 7 3.61 3.65 9.80
C MET A 7 2.78 2.39 9.96
N VAL A 8 1.69 2.29 9.20
CA VAL A 8 0.85 1.09 9.17
C VAL A 8 1.06 0.36 7.85
N LEU A 9 1.26 -0.96 7.93
CA LEU A 9 1.44 -1.85 6.79
C LEU A 9 0.17 -2.65 6.52
N PHE A 10 -0.35 -2.57 5.30
CA PHE A 10 -1.53 -3.31 4.85
C PHE A 10 -1.14 -4.32 3.78
N PRO A 11 -1.13 -5.61 4.09
CA PRO A 11 -0.72 -6.67 3.15
C PRO A 11 -1.74 -6.88 2.04
N GLY A 12 -1.29 -7.54 0.96
CA GLY A 12 -2.18 -8.13 -0.04
C GLY A 12 -2.65 -9.51 0.39
N ARG A 13 -3.57 -10.13 -0.35
CA ARG A 13 -4.09 -11.45 -0.02
C ARG A 13 -3.00 -12.52 0.19
N ASN A 14 -2.08 -12.68 -0.76
CA ASN A 14 -0.97 -13.64 -0.72
C ASN A 14 0.37 -12.93 -0.53
N TYR A 15 0.36 -11.75 0.07
CA TYR A 15 1.50 -10.89 0.22
C TYR A 15 1.55 -10.32 1.64
N SER A 16 2.16 -11.07 2.57
CA SER A 16 2.28 -10.69 3.98
C SER A 16 3.21 -9.48 4.18
N CYS A 17 3.21 -8.91 5.38
CA CYS A 17 4.10 -7.81 5.74
C CYS A 17 5.60 -8.21 5.74
N ASP A 18 5.93 -9.52 5.77
CA ASP A 18 7.29 -10.05 5.66
C ASP A 18 7.80 -10.17 4.22
N LYS A 19 6.95 -9.98 3.23
CA LYS A 19 7.35 -9.98 1.82
C LYS A 19 8.13 -8.72 1.47
N PRO A 20 9.07 -8.77 0.48
CA PRO A 20 10.08 -7.74 0.26
C PRO A 20 9.58 -6.30 0.23
N LEU A 21 8.50 -6.00 -0.49
CA LEU A 21 8.02 -4.62 -0.61
C LEU A 21 7.62 -4.04 0.75
N LEU A 22 6.80 -4.75 1.53
CA LEU A 22 6.33 -4.28 2.84
C LEU A 22 7.41 -4.40 3.91
N TYR A 23 8.19 -5.49 3.88
CA TYR A 23 9.33 -5.66 4.79
C TYR A 23 10.31 -4.49 4.70
N TYR A 24 10.78 -4.14 3.49
CA TYR A 24 11.72 -3.03 3.33
C TYR A 24 11.09 -1.68 3.60
N ALA A 25 9.80 -1.48 3.33
CA ALA A 25 9.09 -0.29 3.78
C ALA A 25 9.20 -0.15 5.31
N GLY A 26 8.82 -1.17 6.07
CA GLY A 26 8.94 -1.19 7.53
C GLY A 26 10.37 -0.91 8.01
N ARG A 27 11.39 -1.52 7.36
CA ARG A 27 12.81 -1.30 7.71
C ARG A 27 13.27 0.13 7.46
N VAL A 28 12.88 0.74 6.34
CA VAL A 28 13.25 2.11 6.00
C VAL A 28 12.60 3.10 6.96
N PHE A 29 11.29 2.99 7.18
CA PHE A 29 10.55 3.91 8.05
C PHE A 29 10.95 3.75 9.52
N LYS A 30 11.24 2.53 9.99
CA LYS A 30 11.78 2.31 11.34
C LYS A 30 13.10 3.08 11.56
N LYS A 31 14.01 3.06 10.58
CA LYS A 31 15.26 3.85 10.64
C LYS A 31 15.01 5.37 10.63
N ARG A 32 13.85 5.83 10.13
CA ARG A 32 13.43 7.24 10.13
C ARG A 32 12.65 7.62 11.40
N GLY A 33 12.57 6.72 12.39
CA GLY A 33 11.94 6.98 13.68
C GLY A 33 10.44 6.72 13.74
N TYR A 34 9.86 5.98 12.76
CA TYR A 34 8.45 5.58 12.81
C TYR A 34 8.26 4.35 13.69
N GLU A 35 7.20 4.34 14.46
CA GLU A 35 6.59 3.14 15.01
C GLU A 35 5.97 2.35 13.86
N ILE A 36 6.14 1.02 13.83
CA ILE A 36 5.66 0.19 12.72
C ILE A 36 4.54 -0.71 13.22
N LEU A 37 3.37 -0.59 12.62
CA LEU A 37 2.19 -1.41 12.90
C LEU A 37 1.83 -2.27 11.67
N PRO A 38 2.20 -3.55 11.63
CA PRO A 38 1.74 -4.45 10.58
C PRO A 38 0.32 -4.93 10.86
N ILE A 39 -0.53 -4.91 9.83
CA ILE A 39 -1.88 -5.51 9.89
C ILE A 39 -1.80 -6.89 9.24
N GLU A 40 -2.03 -7.96 9.99
CA GLU A 40 -1.80 -9.32 9.52
C GLU A 40 -3.10 -10.13 9.41
N TYR A 41 -3.95 -9.79 8.44
CA TYR A 41 -5.20 -10.51 8.18
C TYR A 41 -5.07 -11.70 7.22
N ASN A 42 -3.89 -11.93 6.64
CA ASN A 42 -3.69 -12.93 5.58
C ASN A 42 -4.05 -14.36 5.99
N THR A 43 -3.91 -14.70 7.27
CA THR A 43 -4.21 -16.03 7.80
C THR A 43 -5.70 -16.27 8.01
N THR A 44 -6.51 -15.22 7.97
CA THR A 44 -7.95 -15.27 8.23
C THR A 44 -8.80 -15.26 6.96
N LEU A 45 -8.19 -14.96 5.80
CA LEU A 45 -8.91 -14.87 4.54
C LEU A 45 -9.17 -16.26 3.95
N THR A 46 -10.43 -16.69 4.05
CA THR A 46 -10.92 -18.00 3.55
C THR A 46 -11.73 -17.88 2.26
N GLY A 47 -12.02 -16.66 1.81
CA GLY A 47 -12.89 -16.40 0.67
C GLY A 47 -12.33 -16.85 -0.69
N ASP A 48 -13.21 -16.97 -1.68
CA ASP A 48 -12.87 -17.22 -3.07
C ASP A 48 -11.87 -16.16 -3.56
N LYS A 49 -10.91 -16.65 -4.38
CA LYS A 49 -9.84 -15.80 -4.92
C LYS A 49 -10.34 -14.65 -5.78
N ASP A 50 -11.49 -14.82 -6.37
CA ASP A 50 -12.05 -13.90 -7.36
C ASP A 50 -13.08 -12.93 -6.74
N ASP A 51 -13.45 -13.11 -5.47
CA ASP A 51 -14.34 -12.20 -4.76
C ASP A 51 -13.54 -11.10 -4.02
N ILE A 52 -12.98 -10.19 -4.80
CA ILE A 52 -12.19 -9.06 -4.27
C ILE A 52 -13.00 -8.19 -3.30
N PRO A 53 -14.26 -7.80 -3.57
CA PRO A 53 -15.05 -7.02 -2.62
C PRO A 53 -15.20 -7.71 -1.26
N ARG A 54 -15.50 -9.00 -1.23
CA ARG A 54 -15.61 -9.76 0.01
C ARG A 54 -14.29 -9.82 0.78
N LEU A 55 -13.19 -10.07 0.06
CA LEU A 55 -11.86 -10.08 0.67
C LEU A 55 -11.49 -8.74 1.30
N ILE A 56 -11.88 -7.64 0.67
CA ILE A 56 -11.69 -6.28 1.21
C ILE A 56 -12.52 -6.10 2.49
N GLU A 57 -13.79 -6.51 2.50
CA GLU A 57 -14.66 -6.41 3.68
C GLU A 57 -14.10 -7.22 4.87
N GLU A 58 -13.72 -8.48 4.65
CA GLU A 58 -13.12 -9.33 5.68
C GLU A 58 -11.80 -8.73 6.22
N SER A 59 -10.93 -8.25 5.31
CA SER A 59 -9.66 -7.62 5.68
C SER A 59 -9.87 -6.32 6.44
N TYR A 60 -10.85 -5.51 6.01
CA TYR A 60 -11.18 -4.25 6.68
C TYR A 60 -11.71 -4.49 8.09
N ALA A 61 -12.64 -5.43 8.27
CA ALA A 61 -13.19 -5.75 9.58
C ALA A 61 -12.12 -6.24 10.57
N TYR A 62 -11.09 -6.93 10.06
CA TYR A 62 -9.93 -7.31 10.88
C TYR A 62 -9.05 -6.09 11.21
N ALA A 63 -8.70 -5.28 10.20
CA ALA A 63 -7.87 -4.10 10.38
C ALA A 63 -8.51 -3.08 11.33
N GLU A 64 -9.81 -2.87 11.22
CA GLU A 64 -10.58 -1.96 12.04
C GLU A 64 -10.45 -2.26 13.52
N LYS A 65 -10.54 -3.54 13.92
CA LYS A 65 -10.38 -3.96 15.34
C LYS A 65 -9.01 -3.57 15.91
N ILE A 66 -7.98 -3.54 15.09
CA ILE A 66 -6.63 -3.15 15.51
C ILE A 66 -6.52 -1.62 15.54
N LEU A 67 -6.99 -0.95 14.49
CA LEU A 67 -6.87 0.48 14.32
C LEU A 67 -7.76 1.29 15.28
N ASP A 68 -8.88 0.75 15.71
CA ASP A 68 -9.75 1.36 16.75
C ASP A 68 -9.03 1.51 18.11
N ASN A 69 -7.92 0.80 18.33
CA ASN A 69 -7.08 0.95 19.52
C ASN A 69 -5.89 1.92 19.31
N VAL A 70 -5.79 2.55 18.14
CA VAL A 70 -4.72 3.50 17.83
C VAL A 70 -5.21 4.92 18.01
N ASP A 71 -4.60 5.66 18.93
CA ASP A 71 -4.80 7.10 19.03
C ASP A 71 -3.96 7.81 17.95
N PHE A 72 -4.58 8.05 16.80
CA PHE A 72 -3.93 8.74 15.68
C PHE A 72 -3.56 10.19 16.00
N SER A 73 -4.26 10.83 16.92
CA SER A 73 -3.98 12.22 17.34
C SER A 73 -2.65 12.36 18.09
N ALA A 74 -2.13 11.24 18.61
CA ALA A 74 -0.83 11.20 19.27
C ALA A 74 0.37 11.22 18.31
N TYR A 75 0.13 11.21 16.98
CA TYR A 75 1.17 11.17 15.96
C TYR A 75 1.17 12.42 15.08
N ASP A 76 2.32 13.02 14.88
CA ASP A 76 2.49 14.19 14.00
C ASP A 76 2.61 13.80 12.52
N ASP A 77 2.96 12.56 12.24
CA ASP A 77 3.10 12.04 10.88
C ASP A 77 2.66 10.57 10.83
N VAL A 78 1.66 10.30 9.97
CA VAL A 78 1.10 8.96 9.77
C VAL A 78 1.22 8.56 8.31
N VAL A 79 1.83 7.41 8.05
CA VAL A 79 2.00 6.85 6.70
C VAL A 79 1.40 5.45 6.64
N PHE A 80 0.55 5.22 5.64
CA PHE A 80 0.05 3.90 5.29
C PHE A 80 0.76 3.38 4.04
N VAL A 81 1.37 2.20 4.13
CA VAL A 81 1.92 1.50 2.97
C VAL A 81 1.12 0.22 2.76
N SER A 82 0.58 0.10 1.58
CA SER A 82 -0.43 -0.93 1.28
C SER A 82 -0.18 -1.63 -0.05
N LYS A 83 -0.54 -2.91 -0.14
CA LYS A 83 -0.34 -3.76 -1.31
C LYS A 83 -1.63 -4.43 -1.74
N SER A 84 -1.97 -4.38 -3.04
CA SER A 84 -3.10 -5.11 -3.63
C SER A 84 -4.44 -4.76 -2.93
N ILE A 85 -5.21 -5.76 -2.46
CA ILE A 85 -6.45 -5.53 -1.69
C ILE A 85 -6.23 -4.63 -0.48
N GLY A 86 -5.05 -4.68 0.14
CA GLY A 86 -4.68 -3.80 1.25
C GLY A 86 -4.75 -2.31 0.90
N THR A 87 -4.68 -1.95 -0.38
CA THR A 87 -4.82 -0.55 -0.83
C THR A 87 -6.24 -0.02 -0.61
N ALA A 88 -7.26 -0.84 -0.86
CA ALA A 88 -8.65 -0.46 -0.57
C ALA A 88 -8.93 -0.45 0.94
N VAL A 89 -8.37 -1.42 1.68
CA VAL A 89 -8.48 -1.46 3.16
C VAL A 89 -7.85 -0.21 3.78
N ALA A 90 -6.63 0.16 3.38
CA ALA A 90 -5.92 1.34 3.86
C ALA A 90 -6.66 2.64 3.51
N GLY A 91 -7.15 2.75 2.26
CA GLY A 91 -7.91 3.91 1.81
C GLY A 91 -9.20 4.10 2.60
N ARG A 92 -9.97 3.03 2.81
CA ARG A 92 -11.19 3.05 3.63
C ARG A 92 -10.89 3.42 5.08
N ALA A 93 -9.85 2.84 5.66
CA ALA A 93 -9.44 3.14 7.03
C ALA A 93 -9.07 4.63 7.20
N SER A 94 -8.32 5.22 6.26
CA SER A 94 -7.93 6.63 6.34
C SER A 94 -9.13 7.59 6.35
N LYS A 95 -10.25 7.21 5.72
CA LYS A 95 -11.48 8.03 5.75
C LYS A 95 -12.21 7.96 7.10
N LYS A 96 -12.07 6.83 7.82
CA LYS A 96 -12.71 6.68 9.14
C LYS A 96 -12.02 7.49 10.24
N TYR A 97 -10.68 7.52 10.22
CA TYR A 97 -9.92 8.01 11.38
C TYR A 97 -9.59 9.52 11.34
N GLU A 98 -10.10 10.28 10.38
CA GLU A 98 -9.98 11.75 10.27
C GLU A 98 -8.56 12.33 10.50
N ALA A 99 -7.53 11.48 10.39
CA ALA A 99 -6.15 11.85 10.54
C ALA A 99 -5.55 12.22 9.18
N ARG A 100 -4.59 13.14 9.17
CA ARG A 100 -3.82 13.43 7.96
C ARG A 100 -2.87 12.28 7.66
N ILE A 101 -3.34 11.31 6.87
CA ILE A 101 -2.61 10.10 6.51
C ILE A 101 -2.04 10.24 5.10
N ARG A 102 -0.75 9.97 4.94
CA ARG A 102 -0.11 9.86 3.63
C ARG A 102 -0.03 8.41 3.19
N HIS A 103 -0.17 8.15 1.90
CA HIS A 103 -0.26 6.78 1.38
C HIS A 103 0.81 6.45 0.35
N ILE A 104 1.35 5.23 0.44
CA ILE A 104 2.07 4.57 -0.65
C ILE A 104 1.23 3.36 -1.07
N TYR A 105 0.60 3.47 -2.24
CA TYR A 105 -0.21 2.40 -2.82
C TYR A 105 0.64 1.56 -3.78
N LEU A 106 0.85 0.28 -3.46
CA LEU A 106 1.60 -0.66 -4.27
C LEU A 106 0.63 -1.58 -5.02
N THR A 107 0.64 -1.56 -6.34
CA THR A 107 -0.27 -2.31 -7.21
C THR A 107 -1.71 -2.29 -6.70
N PRO A 108 -2.35 -1.12 -6.78
CA PRO A 108 -3.70 -0.95 -6.24
C PRO A 108 -4.72 -1.80 -6.99
N VAL A 109 -5.82 -2.13 -6.31
CA VAL A 109 -7.04 -2.66 -6.93
C VAL A 109 -7.99 -1.52 -7.30
N ALA A 110 -8.94 -1.78 -8.19
CA ALA A 110 -9.86 -0.74 -8.69
C ALA A 110 -10.67 -0.09 -7.55
N GLU A 111 -11.05 -0.86 -6.54
CA GLU A 111 -11.82 -0.43 -5.38
C GLU A 111 -11.08 0.60 -4.50
N SER A 112 -9.76 0.71 -4.65
CA SER A 112 -8.96 1.69 -3.91
C SER A 112 -8.96 3.08 -4.54
N LEU A 113 -9.29 3.23 -5.82
CA LEU A 113 -9.18 4.49 -6.56
C LEU A 113 -10.01 5.62 -5.94
N ILE A 114 -11.18 5.30 -5.40
CA ILE A 114 -12.08 6.28 -4.76
C ILE A 114 -11.50 6.92 -3.49
N TYR A 115 -10.42 6.37 -2.94
CA TYR A 115 -9.76 6.88 -1.74
C TYR A 115 -8.49 7.68 -2.04
N MET A 116 -8.05 7.70 -3.30
CA MET A 116 -6.81 8.37 -3.67
C MET A 116 -7.04 9.86 -3.88
N GLU A 117 -6.23 10.68 -3.24
CA GLU A 117 -6.33 12.14 -3.30
C GLU A 117 -4.98 12.77 -3.66
N ARG A 118 -5.05 13.83 -4.47
CA ARG A 118 -3.90 14.66 -4.83
C ARG A 118 -3.10 15.10 -3.59
N GLY A 119 -1.78 15.00 -3.66
CA GLY A 119 -0.87 15.48 -2.62
C GLY A 119 -0.81 14.64 -1.34
N THR A 120 -1.64 13.59 -1.24
CA THR A 120 -1.64 12.69 -0.08
C THR A 120 -1.05 11.32 -0.39
N CYS A 121 -0.89 10.98 -1.65
CA CYS A 121 -0.43 9.63 -2.01
C CYS A 121 0.54 9.60 -3.18
N ILE A 122 1.28 8.50 -3.26
CA ILE A 122 1.99 8.04 -4.45
C ILE A 122 1.56 6.61 -4.78
N VAL A 123 1.43 6.34 -6.07
CA VAL A 123 1.05 5.03 -6.59
C VAL A 123 2.24 4.38 -7.29
N VAL A 124 2.46 3.09 -7.02
CA VAL A 124 3.49 2.28 -7.69
C VAL A 124 2.83 1.06 -8.31
N ALA A 125 3.02 0.83 -9.61
CA ALA A 125 2.38 -0.27 -10.32
C ALA A 125 3.22 -0.82 -11.47
N GLY A 126 2.92 -2.04 -11.89
CA GLY A 126 3.39 -2.60 -13.15
C GLY A 126 2.47 -2.18 -14.30
N LYS A 127 3.02 -2.00 -15.50
CA LYS A 127 2.20 -1.68 -16.68
C LYS A 127 1.35 -2.87 -17.14
N GLU A 128 1.81 -4.09 -16.87
CA GLU A 128 1.16 -5.33 -17.25
C GLU A 128 0.33 -5.96 -16.12
N ASP A 129 -0.03 -5.14 -15.13
CA ASP A 129 -0.94 -5.56 -14.07
C ASP A 129 -2.33 -5.90 -14.66
N ARG A 130 -2.79 -7.13 -14.42
CA ARG A 130 -4.07 -7.63 -14.94
C ARG A 130 -5.27 -7.27 -14.06
N LEU A 131 -5.05 -7.01 -12.77
CA LEU A 131 -6.13 -6.64 -11.85
C LEU A 131 -6.56 -5.18 -12.05
N LEU A 132 -5.59 -4.29 -12.24
CA LEU A 132 -5.83 -2.91 -12.65
C LEU A 132 -4.88 -2.55 -13.79
N PRO A 133 -5.33 -2.62 -15.05
CA PRO A 133 -4.48 -2.39 -16.20
C PRO A 133 -3.74 -1.05 -16.15
N GLY A 134 -2.43 -1.09 -16.37
CA GLY A 134 -1.54 0.04 -16.17
C GLY A 134 -1.93 1.30 -16.94
N HIS A 135 -2.53 1.15 -18.14
CA HIS A 135 -3.01 2.29 -18.92
C HIS A 135 -4.22 2.97 -18.26
N ARG A 136 -5.15 2.21 -17.66
CA ARG A 136 -6.30 2.76 -16.91
C ARG A 136 -5.84 3.52 -15.67
N LEU A 137 -4.93 2.92 -14.93
CA LEU A 137 -4.34 3.57 -13.76
C LEU A 137 -3.61 4.87 -14.15
N LYS A 138 -2.86 4.87 -15.27
CA LYS A 138 -2.17 6.07 -15.77
C LYS A 138 -3.15 7.20 -16.10
N ILE A 139 -4.25 6.88 -16.79
CA ILE A 139 -5.30 7.88 -17.13
C ILE A 139 -5.92 8.45 -15.85
N PHE A 140 -6.27 7.58 -14.90
CA PHE A 140 -6.84 7.99 -13.62
C PHE A 140 -5.88 8.91 -12.85
N CYS A 141 -4.62 8.50 -12.64
CA CYS A 141 -3.63 9.30 -11.91
C CYS A 141 -3.36 10.65 -12.59
N ALA A 142 -3.32 10.69 -13.92
CA ALA A 142 -3.13 11.93 -14.65
C ALA A 142 -4.32 12.89 -14.48
N LYS A 143 -5.56 12.37 -14.50
CA LYS A 143 -6.79 13.16 -14.30
C LYS A 143 -6.86 13.73 -12.89
N GLU A 144 -6.54 12.94 -11.90
CA GLU A 144 -6.65 13.32 -10.47
C GLU A 144 -5.35 13.97 -9.93
N ASP A 145 -4.36 14.21 -10.79
CA ASP A 145 -3.04 14.79 -10.44
C ASP A 145 -2.34 14.02 -9.30
N ILE A 146 -2.32 12.70 -9.43
CA ILE A 146 -1.71 11.77 -8.47
C ILE A 146 -0.35 11.30 -8.98
N ALA A 147 0.67 11.33 -8.12
CA ALA A 147 2.00 10.84 -8.45
C ALA A 147 1.98 9.34 -8.74
N LEU A 148 2.46 8.93 -9.91
CA LEU A 148 2.49 7.55 -10.37
C LEU A 148 3.89 7.12 -10.81
N LYS A 149 4.38 6.02 -10.27
CA LYS A 149 5.56 5.31 -10.73
C LYS A 149 5.15 3.98 -11.36
N GLN A 150 5.39 3.80 -12.65
CA GLN A 150 5.12 2.54 -13.34
C GLN A 150 6.40 1.89 -13.85
N PHE A 151 6.41 0.57 -13.90
CA PHE A 151 7.49 -0.26 -14.44
C PHE A 151 7.01 -1.05 -15.65
N GLU A 152 7.83 -1.09 -16.70
CA GLU A 152 7.63 -1.90 -17.89
C GLU A 152 7.83 -3.38 -17.58
N GLU A 153 7.23 -4.26 -18.36
CA GLU A 153 7.40 -5.73 -18.30
C GLU A 153 7.15 -6.31 -16.89
N VAL A 154 6.27 -5.66 -16.13
CA VAL A 154 6.00 -5.96 -14.72
C VAL A 154 4.50 -6.00 -14.47
N GLY A 155 4.07 -7.07 -13.81
CA GLY A 155 2.67 -7.29 -13.44
C GLY A 155 2.36 -6.88 -12.00
N HIS A 156 1.35 -7.55 -11.43
CA HIS A 156 0.83 -7.27 -10.10
C HIS A 156 1.82 -7.55 -8.96
N SER A 157 2.79 -8.45 -9.15
CA SER A 157 3.82 -8.76 -8.15
C SER A 157 4.85 -7.65 -7.97
N LEU A 158 5.04 -6.77 -8.96
CA LEU A 158 6.17 -5.86 -9.12
C LEU A 158 7.50 -6.62 -9.30
N GLU A 159 7.41 -7.79 -9.90
CA GLU A 159 8.54 -8.63 -10.28
C GLU A 159 8.59 -8.73 -11.81
N HIS A 160 9.79 -8.70 -12.37
CA HIS A 160 10.00 -8.96 -13.79
C HIS A 160 9.86 -10.46 -14.05
N TYR A 161 9.14 -10.83 -15.11
CA TYR A 161 8.74 -12.23 -15.34
C TYR A 161 9.92 -13.17 -15.56
N GLU A 162 11.00 -12.72 -16.20
CA GLU A 162 12.11 -13.58 -16.64
C GLU A 162 13.46 -13.20 -16.01
N ASP A 163 13.60 -12.00 -15.46
CA ASP A 163 14.89 -11.48 -15.01
C ASP A 163 14.85 -11.00 -13.55
N MET A 164 15.43 -11.81 -12.68
CA MET A 164 15.55 -11.49 -11.25
C MET A 164 16.42 -10.26 -11.00
N SER A 165 17.41 -9.96 -11.85
CA SER A 165 18.23 -8.75 -11.70
C SER A 165 17.40 -7.49 -11.91
N LYS A 166 16.49 -7.52 -12.90
CA LYS A 166 15.52 -6.43 -13.10
C LYS A 166 14.54 -6.32 -11.92
N THR A 167 14.09 -7.45 -11.34
CA THR A 167 13.27 -7.45 -10.12
C THR A 167 13.97 -6.75 -8.97
N PHE A 168 15.24 -7.05 -8.73
CA PHE A 168 16.02 -6.36 -7.70
C PHE A 168 16.22 -4.88 -8.00
N ALA A 169 16.44 -4.50 -9.26
CA ALA A 169 16.54 -3.10 -9.66
C ALA A 169 15.23 -2.33 -9.37
N ILE A 170 14.08 -2.93 -9.67
CA ILE A 170 12.75 -2.39 -9.35
C ILE A 170 12.60 -2.21 -7.84
N LEU A 171 12.92 -3.23 -7.05
CA LEU A 171 12.86 -3.17 -5.60
C LEU A 171 13.75 -2.05 -5.04
N MET A 172 14.94 -1.86 -5.59
CA MET A 172 15.85 -0.77 -5.19
C MET A 172 15.26 0.61 -5.49
N VAL A 173 14.58 0.79 -6.62
CA VAL A 173 13.87 2.04 -6.94
C VAL A 173 12.76 2.30 -5.93
N ILE A 174 11.99 1.28 -5.57
CA ILE A 174 10.90 1.38 -4.59
C ILE A 174 11.46 1.70 -3.18
N ILE A 175 12.57 1.08 -2.79
CA ILE A 175 13.25 1.39 -1.51
C ILE A 175 13.74 2.86 -1.47
N ARG A 176 14.21 3.41 -2.59
CA ARG A 176 14.57 4.84 -2.67
C ARG A 176 13.33 5.72 -2.49
N LEU A 177 12.22 5.37 -3.14
CA LEU A 177 10.94 6.06 -2.97
C LEU A 177 10.52 6.09 -1.48
N TYR A 178 10.67 4.99 -0.73
CA TYR A 178 10.39 4.98 0.71
C TYR A 178 11.26 5.93 1.53
N LYS A 179 12.50 6.19 1.08
CA LYS A 179 13.41 7.12 1.76
C LYS A 179 13.04 8.58 1.50
N GLU A 180 12.50 8.86 0.32
CA GLU A 180 12.19 10.21 -0.16
C GLU A 180 10.76 10.64 0.22
N PHE A 181 9.84 9.69 0.44
CA PHE A 181 8.46 9.92 0.84
C PHE A 181 8.37 10.40 2.30
#